data_45442fa18af0d025079b49f5286346ec
#
_entry.id   45442fa18af0d025079b49f5286346ec
#
_cell.length_a   1.000
_cell.length_b   1.000
_cell.length_c   1.000
_cell.angle_alpha   90.00
_cell.angle_beta   90.00
_cell.angle_gamma   90.00
#
_symmetry.space_group_name_H-M   'P 1'
#
loop_
_entity.id
_entity.type
_entity.pdbx_description
1 polymer ?
#
loop_
_entity_poly.entity_id
_entity_poly.type
_entity_poly.pdbx_seq_one_letter_code
_entity_poly.pdbx_strand_id
1 'polypeptide(L)'
;KGRIGKPQVNYSGSISINERPSYGRLNLMNAGERIQLSQEILEDNIEYSRVPRRLGYEGLYLDYLDRVITYEEFKAGVEKMVRNNTDWYDLLFRNSITNNQYVNISGGSDRTTYYASLGYSDIQGAARKSDQKRYSAMLKLNSWLRPNFFAGLQVNASNSKGRGFHSTVNPNKY
;
A
#
# COMPACT_ATOMS: atom_id res chain seq x y z
N LYS A 1 16.90 -8.99 26.21
CA LYS A 1 17.13 -9.85 27.38
C LYS A 1 17.98 -9.06 28.36
N GLY A 2 17.59 -8.99 29.67
CA GLY A 2 18.41 -8.31 30.68
C GLY A 2 19.79 -8.96 30.79
N ARG A 3 20.81 -8.17 30.99
CA ARG A 3 22.21 -8.62 31.12
C ARG A 3 22.78 -8.10 32.44
N ILE A 4 23.69 -8.87 33.04
CA ILE A 4 24.52 -8.42 34.15
C ILE A 4 25.52 -7.39 33.64
N GLY A 5 25.70 -6.29 34.35
CA GLY A 5 26.66 -5.24 34.01
C GLY A 5 26.06 -3.82 34.03
N LYS A 6 26.87 -2.87 33.63
CA LYS A 6 26.48 -1.46 33.55
C LYS A 6 25.31 -1.26 32.56
N PRO A 7 24.43 -0.29 32.78
CA PRO A 7 23.38 0.06 31.83
C PRO A 7 23.92 0.27 30.43
N GLN A 8 23.31 -0.41 29.45
CA GLN A 8 23.61 -0.24 28.03
C GLN A 8 22.35 0.23 27.33
N VAL A 9 22.47 1.32 26.58
CA VAL A 9 21.40 1.85 25.74
C VAL A 9 21.76 1.56 24.29
N ASN A 10 20.80 0.98 23.56
CA ASN A 10 20.92 0.75 22.13
C ASN A 10 19.76 1.44 21.41
N TYR A 11 20.07 2.09 20.32
CA TYR A 11 19.12 2.68 19.41
C TYR A 11 19.30 2.06 18.02
N SER A 12 18.20 1.77 17.35
CA SER A 12 18.18 1.41 15.96
C SER A 12 17.04 2.13 15.24
N GLY A 13 17.36 2.68 14.09
CA GLY A 13 16.39 3.33 13.21
C GLY A 13 16.52 2.81 11.78
N SER A 14 15.41 2.67 11.10
CA SER A 14 15.39 2.34 9.66
C SER A 14 14.31 3.14 8.95
N ILE A 15 14.63 3.62 7.76
CA ILE A 15 13.69 4.23 6.84
C ILE A 15 13.81 3.46 5.53
N SER A 16 12.68 2.96 5.03
CA SER A 16 12.61 2.33 3.71
C SER A 16 11.58 3.02 2.85
N ILE A 17 11.91 3.17 1.58
CA ILE A 17 11.06 3.78 0.57
C ILE A 17 10.89 2.76 -0.56
N ASN A 18 9.64 2.42 -0.89
CA ASN A 18 9.33 1.61 -2.05
C ASN A 18 8.59 2.47 -3.06
N GLU A 19 9.02 2.43 -4.29
CA GLU A 19 8.38 3.16 -5.36
C GLU A 19 6.98 2.63 -5.66
N ARG A 20 6.09 3.53 -6.05
CA ARG A 20 4.75 3.18 -6.51
C ARG A 20 4.80 2.36 -7.81
N PRO A 21 3.82 1.49 -8.06
CA PRO A 21 3.67 0.87 -9.37
C PRO A 21 3.44 1.95 -10.45
N SER A 22 3.91 1.71 -11.65
CA SER A 22 3.73 2.60 -12.80
C SER A 22 3.31 1.82 -14.05
N TYR A 23 2.62 2.48 -14.96
CA TYR A 23 2.18 1.88 -16.23
C TYR A 23 3.36 1.27 -17.02
N GLY A 24 4.47 1.98 -17.13
CA GLY A 24 5.63 1.51 -17.88
C GLY A 24 6.27 0.23 -17.32
N ARG A 25 6.21 0.01 -16.00
CA ARG A 25 6.70 -1.24 -15.40
C ARG A 25 5.77 -2.43 -15.60
N LEU A 26 4.48 -2.18 -15.82
CA LEU A 26 3.45 -3.20 -15.95
C LEU A 26 3.03 -3.45 -17.39
N ASN A 27 3.65 -2.75 -18.37
CA ASN A 27 3.29 -2.82 -19.79
C ASN A 27 1.77 -2.63 -20.04
N LEU A 28 1.16 -1.69 -19.33
CA LEU A 28 -0.26 -1.37 -19.50
C LEU A 28 -0.45 -0.40 -20.65
N MET A 29 -1.50 -0.63 -21.43
CA MET A 29 -1.87 0.24 -22.55
C MET A 29 -2.28 1.63 -22.06
N ASN A 30 -1.82 2.65 -22.76
CA ASN A 30 -2.35 4.01 -22.64
C ASN A 30 -3.69 4.15 -23.42
N ALA A 31 -4.34 5.30 -23.32
CA ALA A 31 -5.63 5.54 -23.97
C ALA A 31 -5.58 5.38 -25.49
N GLY A 32 -4.50 5.83 -26.13
CA GLY A 32 -4.29 5.68 -27.58
C GLY A 32 -4.14 4.24 -28.00
N GLU A 33 -3.27 3.48 -27.33
CA GLU A 33 -3.05 2.06 -27.58
C GLU A 33 -4.33 1.22 -27.34
N ARG A 34 -5.14 1.59 -26.34
CA ARG A 34 -6.43 0.94 -26.08
C ARG A 34 -7.43 1.19 -27.21
N ILE A 35 -7.44 2.41 -27.78
CA ILE A 35 -8.29 2.74 -28.94
C ILE A 35 -7.82 1.97 -30.16
N GLN A 36 -6.52 1.91 -30.42
CA GLN A 36 -5.95 1.13 -31.52
C GLN A 36 -6.33 -0.33 -31.40
N LEU A 37 -6.19 -0.95 -30.22
CA LEU A 37 -6.66 -2.31 -29.97
C LEU A 37 -8.15 -2.48 -30.28
N SER A 38 -8.99 -1.51 -29.89
CA SER A 38 -10.42 -1.55 -30.19
C SER A 38 -10.71 -1.51 -31.70
N GLN A 39 -9.92 -0.74 -32.47
CA GLN A 39 -10.03 -0.70 -33.94
C GLN A 39 -9.65 -2.06 -34.53
N GLU A 40 -8.53 -2.62 -34.16
CA GLU A 40 -8.06 -3.93 -34.61
C GLU A 40 -9.09 -5.03 -34.33
N ILE A 41 -9.68 -5.04 -33.12
CA ILE A 41 -10.72 -6.01 -32.75
C ILE A 41 -11.98 -5.88 -33.60
N LEU A 42 -12.39 -4.66 -33.94
CA LEU A 42 -13.56 -4.42 -34.81
C LEU A 42 -13.26 -4.82 -36.26
N GLU A 43 -12.06 -4.56 -36.77
CA GLU A 43 -11.62 -4.95 -38.11
C GLU A 43 -11.57 -6.47 -38.26
N ASP A 44 -11.10 -7.17 -37.24
CA ASP A 44 -11.02 -8.64 -37.20
C ASP A 44 -12.33 -9.33 -36.83
N ASN A 45 -13.43 -8.57 -36.62
CA ASN A 45 -14.73 -9.06 -36.19
C ASN A 45 -14.71 -9.96 -34.92
N ILE A 46 -13.82 -9.66 -33.99
CA ILE A 46 -13.71 -10.40 -32.72
C ILE A 46 -14.84 -9.98 -31.78
N GLU A 47 -15.63 -10.96 -31.34
CA GLU A 47 -16.73 -10.72 -30.40
C GLU A 47 -16.26 -10.64 -28.94
N TYR A 48 -16.63 -9.56 -28.26
CA TYR A 48 -16.45 -9.44 -26.81
C TYR A 48 -17.58 -10.15 -26.06
N SER A 49 -17.27 -11.19 -25.33
CA SER A 49 -18.28 -11.94 -24.57
C SER A 49 -18.77 -11.25 -23.29
N ARG A 50 -18.09 -10.18 -22.81
CA ARG A 50 -18.34 -9.57 -21.49
C ARG A 50 -18.31 -8.05 -21.41
N VAL A 51 -18.05 -7.33 -22.49
CA VAL A 51 -17.99 -5.85 -22.48
C VAL A 51 -19.30 -5.28 -22.99
N PRO A 52 -19.90 -4.29 -22.30
CA PRO A 52 -21.06 -3.58 -22.82
C PRO A 52 -20.74 -2.95 -24.16
N ARG A 53 -21.48 -3.28 -25.22
CA ARG A 53 -21.22 -2.83 -26.60
C ARG A 53 -21.24 -1.32 -26.80
N ARG A 54 -21.81 -0.55 -25.88
CA ARG A 54 -21.98 0.91 -26.01
C ARG A 54 -21.13 1.72 -25.02
N LEU A 55 -19.89 1.27 -24.74
CA LEU A 55 -18.93 2.00 -23.92
C LEU A 55 -17.63 2.21 -24.68
N GLY A 56 -16.93 3.29 -24.38
CA GLY A 56 -15.63 3.57 -24.95
C GLY A 56 -15.68 3.83 -26.45
N TYR A 57 -14.61 3.43 -27.14
CA TYR A 57 -14.48 3.58 -28.60
C TYR A 57 -15.59 2.79 -29.33
N GLU A 58 -15.85 1.56 -28.92
CA GLU A 58 -16.85 0.69 -29.53
C GLU A 58 -18.26 1.30 -29.45
N GLY A 59 -18.58 1.96 -28.33
CA GLY A 59 -19.84 2.68 -28.18
C GLY A 59 -19.99 3.85 -29.15
N LEU A 60 -18.96 4.71 -29.25
CA LEU A 60 -18.94 5.81 -30.20
C LEU A 60 -19.00 5.33 -31.66
N TYR A 61 -18.31 4.25 -31.98
CA TYR A 61 -18.32 3.68 -33.33
C TYR A 61 -19.71 3.14 -33.72
N LEU A 62 -20.38 2.45 -32.82
CA LEU A 62 -21.75 1.98 -33.02
C LEU A 62 -22.75 3.13 -33.18
N ASP A 63 -22.63 4.18 -32.34
CA ASP A 63 -23.49 5.36 -32.43
C ASP A 63 -23.29 6.09 -33.78
N TYR A 64 -22.09 6.10 -34.33
CA TYR A 64 -21.81 6.59 -35.67
C TYR A 64 -22.43 5.71 -36.75
N LEU A 65 -22.31 4.37 -36.67
CA LEU A 65 -22.92 3.44 -37.62
C LEU A 65 -24.43 3.52 -37.61
N ASP A 66 -25.02 3.64 -36.43
CA ASP A 66 -26.48 3.81 -36.22
C ASP A 66 -26.98 5.22 -36.62
N ARG A 67 -26.07 6.13 -37.08
CA ARG A 67 -26.36 7.52 -37.44
C ARG A 67 -26.92 8.35 -36.30
N VAL A 68 -26.63 7.98 -35.06
CA VAL A 68 -26.98 8.75 -33.85
C VAL A 68 -26.09 9.98 -33.72
N ILE A 69 -24.83 9.85 -34.15
CA ILE A 69 -23.83 10.93 -34.19
C ILE A 69 -23.26 11.08 -35.61
N THR A 70 -22.77 12.27 -35.91
CA THR A 70 -22.07 12.55 -37.15
C THR A 70 -20.62 12.04 -37.12
N TYR A 71 -19.97 11.97 -38.28
CA TYR A 71 -18.56 11.61 -38.35
C TYR A 71 -17.67 12.62 -37.57
N GLU A 72 -17.98 13.90 -37.62
CA GLU A 72 -17.23 14.95 -36.89
C GLU A 72 -17.37 14.76 -35.36
N GLU A 73 -18.56 14.43 -34.87
CA GLU A 73 -18.79 14.12 -33.46
C GLU A 73 -18.07 12.84 -33.02
N PHE A 74 -18.09 11.80 -33.85
CA PHE A 74 -17.32 10.58 -33.63
C PHE A 74 -15.83 10.90 -33.50
N LYS A 75 -15.24 11.62 -34.46
CA LYS A 75 -13.84 12.01 -34.44
C LYS A 75 -13.47 12.84 -33.22
N ALA A 76 -14.28 13.83 -32.88
CA ALA A 76 -14.09 14.65 -31.69
C ALA A 76 -14.16 13.82 -30.39
N GLY A 77 -15.07 12.84 -30.33
CA GLY A 77 -15.18 11.89 -29.22
C GLY A 77 -13.93 11.03 -29.05
N VAL A 78 -13.39 10.50 -30.15
CA VAL A 78 -12.15 9.71 -30.14
C VAL A 78 -10.97 10.57 -29.70
N GLU A 79 -10.81 11.77 -30.24
CA GLU A 79 -9.76 12.70 -29.81
C GLU A 79 -9.84 13.03 -28.32
N LYS A 80 -11.05 13.23 -27.80
CA LYS A 80 -11.28 13.45 -26.35
C LYS A 80 -10.84 12.24 -25.53
N MET A 81 -11.10 11.01 -25.98
CA MET A 81 -10.66 9.80 -25.31
C MET A 81 -9.14 9.69 -25.29
N VAL A 82 -8.46 9.96 -26.39
CA VAL A 82 -6.99 9.95 -26.47
C VAL A 82 -6.38 10.94 -25.49
N ARG A 83 -6.95 12.16 -25.40
CA ARG A 83 -6.48 13.20 -24.47
C ARG A 83 -6.70 12.85 -23.01
N ASN A 84 -7.70 12.04 -22.68
CA ASN A 84 -8.03 11.62 -21.32
C ASN A 84 -7.19 10.41 -20.89
N ASN A 85 -5.88 10.50 -21.03
CA ASN A 85 -4.98 9.46 -20.58
C ASN A 85 -4.72 9.58 -19.07
N THR A 86 -5.61 9.03 -18.24
CA THR A 86 -5.53 9.11 -16.78
C THR A 86 -4.56 8.07 -16.24
N ASP A 87 -3.50 8.52 -15.57
CA ASP A 87 -2.65 7.63 -14.78
C ASP A 87 -3.34 7.26 -13.46
N TRP A 88 -4.07 6.14 -13.47
CA TRP A 88 -4.74 5.61 -12.29
C TRP A 88 -3.78 5.23 -11.18
N TYR A 89 -2.54 4.82 -11.52
CA TYR A 89 -1.54 4.52 -10.52
C TYR A 89 -1.06 5.76 -9.79
N ASP A 90 -0.95 6.89 -10.50
CA ASP A 90 -0.63 8.17 -9.84
C ASP A 90 -1.77 8.66 -8.94
N LEU A 91 -3.01 8.46 -9.35
CA LEU A 91 -4.18 8.86 -8.56
C LEU A 91 -4.37 7.99 -7.31
N LEU A 92 -4.16 6.68 -7.41
CA LEU A 92 -4.49 5.72 -6.36
C LEU A 92 -3.29 5.37 -5.47
N PHE A 93 -2.08 5.44 -6.00
CA PHE A 93 -0.88 5.02 -5.31
C PHE A 93 0.11 6.16 -5.11
N ARG A 94 1.02 5.94 -4.19
CA ARG A 94 2.18 6.79 -3.89
C ARG A 94 3.36 5.92 -3.52
N ASN A 95 4.54 6.50 -3.44
CA ASN A 95 5.67 5.81 -2.84
C ASN A 95 5.33 5.47 -1.38
N SER A 96 5.55 4.23 -0.98
CA SER A 96 5.36 3.83 0.41
C SER A 96 6.61 4.16 1.22
N ILE A 97 6.41 4.66 2.42
CA ILE A 97 7.48 5.01 3.35
C ILE A 97 7.24 4.25 4.65
N THR A 98 8.25 3.54 5.10
CA THR A 98 8.23 2.88 6.41
C THR A 98 9.35 3.45 7.26
N ASN A 99 9.00 4.01 8.40
CA ASN A 99 9.92 4.54 9.39
C ASN A 99 9.79 3.74 10.68
N ASN A 100 10.85 3.03 11.08
CA ASN A 100 10.91 2.30 12.33
C ASN A 100 12.00 2.87 13.21
N GLN A 101 11.64 3.12 14.47
CA GLN A 101 12.54 3.63 15.50
C GLN A 101 12.43 2.73 16.72
N TYR A 102 13.56 2.32 17.26
CA TYR A 102 13.60 1.42 18.39
C TYR A 102 14.72 1.81 19.34
N VAL A 103 14.39 1.93 20.60
CA VAL A 103 15.36 2.17 21.66
C VAL A 103 15.18 1.13 22.76
N ASN A 104 16.28 0.63 23.30
CA ASN A 104 16.25 -0.24 24.44
C ASN A 104 17.37 0.08 25.43
N ILE A 105 17.11 -0.22 26.69
CA ILE A 105 18.07 -0.17 27.77
C ILE A 105 18.07 -1.51 28.49
N SER A 106 19.26 -2.01 28.80
CA SER A 106 19.41 -3.23 29.59
C SER A 106 20.58 -3.08 30.55
N GLY A 107 20.48 -3.73 31.69
CA GLY A 107 21.53 -3.73 32.70
C GLY A 107 21.16 -4.59 33.91
N GLY A 108 22.00 -4.59 34.91
CA GLY A 108 21.70 -5.29 36.14
C GLY A 108 22.90 -5.71 36.91
N SER A 109 22.65 -6.33 38.06
CA SER A 109 23.62 -7.00 38.91
C SER A 109 23.43 -8.54 38.88
N ASP A 110 24.24 -9.27 39.60
CA ASP A 110 24.12 -10.72 39.70
C ASP A 110 22.73 -11.17 40.24
N ARG A 111 22.07 -10.31 40.97
CA ARG A 111 20.77 -10.61 41.56
C ARG A 111 19.59 -10.07 40.78
N THR A 112 19.76 -8.94 40.08
CA THR A 112 18.64 -8.25 39.41
C THR A 112 19.06 -7.82 38.04
N THR A 113 18.30 -8.21 37.03
CA THR A 113 18.48 -7.75 35.65
C THR A 113 17.22 -7.10 35.13
N TYR A 114 17.38 -6.06 34.34
CA TYR A 114 16.28 -5.35 33.71
C TYR A 114 16.50 -5.18 32.23
N TYR A 115 15.39 -5.04 31.54
CA TYR A 115 15.33 -4.68 30.13
C TYR A 115 14.09 -3.82 29.92
N ALA A 116 14.27 -2.67 29.31
CA ALA A 116 13.15 -1.85 28.84
C ALA A 116 13.34 -1.49 27.38
N SER A 117 12.27 -1.41 26.62
CA SER A 117 12.33 -0.99 25.24
C SER A 117 11.10 -0.20 24.82
N LEU A 118 11.33 0.74 23.89
CA LEU A 118 10.30 1.52 23.21
C LEU A 118 10.48 1.36 21.72
N GLY A 119 9.39 1.16 21.01
CA GLY A 119 9.37 1.08 19.56
C GLY A 119 8.31 2.00 18.97
N TYR A 120 8.65 2.64 17.88
CA TYR A 120 7.75 3.43 17.03
C TYR A 120 7.86 2.93 15.60
N SER A 121 6.73 2.71 14.95
CA SER A 121 6.63 2.35 13.54
C SER A 121 5.58 3.23 12.88
N ASP A 122 5.96 3.89 11.80
CA ASP A 122 5.08 4.68 10.94
C ASP A 122 5.16 4.13 9.52
N ILE A 123 4.07 3.56 9.05
CA ILE A 123 3.95 2.95 7.74
C ILE A 123 2.97 3.77 6.92
N GLN A 124 3.48 4.44 5.90
CA GLN A 124 2.67 5.06 4.86
C GLN A 124 2.59 4.08 3.69
N GLY A 125 1.44 3.42 3.56
CA GLY A 125 1.22 2.41 2.53
C GLY A 125 1.23 2.98 1.11
N ALA A 126 1.47 2.11 0.14
CA ALA A 126 1.48 2.47 -1.28
C ALA A 126 0.11 2.96 -1.76
N ALA A 127 -0.98 2.37 -1.31
CA ALA A 127 -2.32 2.89 -1.58
C ALA A 127 -2.54 4.18 -0.78
N ARG A 128 -3.04 5.23 -1.42
CA ARG A 128 -3.37 6.49 -0.73
C ARG A 128 -4.39 6.22 0.38
N LYS A 129 -4.25 6.90 1.53
CA LYS A 129 -5.04 6.70 2.76
C LYS A 129 -4.84 5.34 3.44
N SER A 130 -3.81 4.57 3.10
CA SER A 130 -3.41 3.37 3.81
C SER A 130 -2.21 3.69 4.69
N ASP A 131 -2.46 3.97 5.96
CA ASP A 131 -1.44 4.40 6.92
C ASP A 131 -1.58 3.61 8.23
N GLN A 132 -0.46 3.30 8.85
CA GLN A 132 -0.44 2.65 10.16
C GLN A 132 0.65 3.25 11.04
N LYS A 133 0.27 3.63 12.26
CA LYS A 133 1.20 4.04 13.31
C LYS A 133 1.10 3.08 14.47
N ARG A 134 2.24 2.61 14.95
CA ARG A 134 2.32 1.69 16.07
C ARG A 134 3.36 2.15 17.09
N TYR A 135 2.97 2.17 18.33
CA TYR A 135 3.82 2.36 19.49
C TYR A 135 3.87 1.06 20.26
N SER A 136 5.04 0.68 20.73
CA SER A 136 5.23 -0.51 21.56
C SER A 136 6.16 -0.21 22.71
N ALA A 137 5.89 -0.80 23.85
CA ALA A 137 6.73 -0.71 25.03
C ALA A 137 6.85 -2.09 25.67
N MET A 138 8.02 -2.42 26.17
CA MET A 138 8.28 -3.65 26.93
C MET A 138 9.12 -3.30 28.14
N LEU A 139 8.74 -3.84 29.28
CA LEU A 139 9.54 -3.85 30.50
C LEU A 139 9.69 -5.29 30.98
N LYS A 140 10.91 -5.69 31.25
CA LYS A 140 11.23 -6.98 31.86
C LYS A 140 12.17 -6.77 33.02
N LEU A 141 11.78 -7.28 34.18
CA LEU A 141 12.56 -7.28 35.42
C LEU A 141 12.68 -8.71 35.91
N ASN A 142 13.87 -9.14 36.23
CA ASN A 142 14.12 -10.44 36.86
C ASN A 142 14.98 -10.22 38.10
N SER A 143 14.58 -10.80 39.23
CA SER A 143 15.32 -10.63 40.49
C SER A 143 15.32 -11.92 41.32
N TRP A 144 16.48 -12.26 41.85
CA TRP A 144 16.66 -13.24 42.91
C TRP A 144 16.50 -12.49 44.26
N LEU A 145 15.33 -12.60 44.86
CA LEU A 145 15.03 -11.93 46.14
C LEU A 145 15.69 -12.66 47.31
N ARG A 146 15.85 -13.99 47.17
CA ARG A 146 16.61 -14.86 48.05
C ARG A 146 17.30 -15.96 47.23
N PRO A 147 18.29 -16.70 47.77
CA PRO A 147 18.97 -17.77 47.03
C PRO A 147 18.03 -18.76 46.35
N ASN A 148 16.88 -19.04 46.96
CA ASN A 148 15.88 -19.99 46.45
C ASN A 148 14.58 -19.34 45.99
N PHE A 149 14.54 -17.99 45.85
CA PHE A 149 13.35 -17.27 45.44
C PHE A 149 13.63 -16.29 44.30
N PHE A 150 13.18 -16.68 43.13
CA PHE A 150 13.26 -15.87 41.92
C PHE A 150 11.91 -15.23 41.62
N ALA A 151 11.92 -13.95 41.28
CA ALA A 151 10.75 -13.19 40.80
C ALA A 151 11.03 -12.59 39.43
N GLY A 152 10.09 -12.79 38.51
CA GLY A 152 10.15 -12.22 37.17
C GLY A 152 8.87 -11.44 36.86
N LEU A 153 9.03 -10.24 36.36
CA LEU A 153 7.93 -9.39 35.83
C LEU A 153 8.19 -9.06 34.38
N GLN A 154 7.19 -9.26 33.53
CA GLN A 154 7.23 -8.80 32.16
C GLN A 154 5.92 -8.09 31.83
N VAL A 155 6.02 -6.85 31.35
CA VAL A 155 4.90 -6.05 30.90
C VAL A 155 5.15 -5.69 29.44
N ASN A 156 4.14 -5.92 28.59
CA ASN A 156 4.14 -5.54 27.18
C ASN A 156 2.93 -4.66 26.94
N ALA A 157 3.13 -3.52 26.27
CA ALA A 157 2.08 -2.63 25.84
C ALA A 157 2.26 -2.28 24.37
N SER A 158 1.15 -2.22 23.63
CA SER A 158 1.18 -1.73 22.26
C SER A 158 -0.12 -1.00 21.93
N ASN A 159 0.03 0.07 21.15
CA ASN A 159 -1.08 0.83 20.58
C ASN A 159 -0.84 0.94 19.08
N SER A 160 -1.85 0.59 18.27
CA SER A 160 -1.78 0.67 16.83
C SER A 160 -3.01 1.41 16.30
N LYS A 161 -2.75 2.43 15.47
CA LYS A 161 -3.80 3.17 14.77
C LYS A 161 -3.56 3.05 13.28
N GLY A 162 -4.53 2.47 12.57
CA GLY A 162 -4.48 2.28 11.12
C GLY A 162 -5.62 3.01 10.42
N ARG A 163 -5.37 3.39 9.19
CA ARG A 163 -6.39 3.79 8.20
C ARG A 163 -6.23 2.89 7.00
N GLY A 164 -7.33 2.48 6.40
CA GLY A 164 -7.33 1.65 5.20
C GLY A 164 -8.59 1.92 4.37
N PHE A 165 -8.60 1.42 3.15
CA PHE A 165 -9.83 1.40 2.37
C PHE A 165 -10.79 0.38 2.96
N HIS A 166 -12.07 0.73 2.97
CA HIS A 166 -13.12 -0.25 3.28
C HIS A 166 -13.20 -1.24 2.11
N SER A 167 -12.93 -2.51 2.35
CA SER A 167 -12.78 -3.56 1.33
C SER A 167 -14.12 -4.11 0.82
N THR A 168 -15.11 -3.27 0.55
CA THR A 168 -16.36 -3.72 -0.09
C THR A 168 -16.26 -3.80 -1.61
N VAL A 169 -15.20 -3.28 -2.21
CA VAL A 169 -14.95 -3.44 -3.64
C VAL A 169 -14.15 -4.72 -3.85
N ASN A 170 -14.85 -5.79 -4.23
CA ASN A 170 -14.20 -7.01 -4.67
C ASN A 170 -13.79 -6.82 -6.15
N PRO A 171 -12.48 -6.70 -6.46
CA PRO A 171 -12.01 -6.47 -7.83
C PRO A 171 -12.35 -7.61 -8.79
N ASN A 172 -12.78 -8.77 -8.28
CA ASN A 172 -13.18 -9.92 -9.09
C ASN A 172 -14.70 -9.95 -9.40
N LYS A 173 -15.43 -8.89 -9.07
CA LYS A 173 -16.90 -8.82 -9.29
C LYS A 173 -17.29 -7.91 -10.46
N TYR A 174 -16.31 -7.39 -11.22
CA TYR A 174 -16.55 -6.53 -12.40
C TYR A 174 -15.88 -7.12 -13.63
#